data_3b544db7ec9821ef6de133321137a6a6
#
_entry.id   3b544db7ec9821ef6de133321137a6a6
#
_cell.length_a   1.000
_cell.length_b   1.000
_cell.length_c   1.000
_cell.angle_alpha   90.00
_cell.angle_beta   90.00
_cell.angle_gamma   90.00
#
_symmetry.space_group_name_H-M   'P 1'
#
loop_
_entity.id
_entity.type
_entity.pdbx_description
1 polymer ?
#
loop_
_entity_poly.entity_id
_entity_poly.type
_entity_poly.pdbx_seq_one_letter_code
_entity_poly.pdbx_strand_id
1 'polypeptide(L)' 'MYDIAVIGGGPAGLSAAIQVRARNKSVLVVSGDDRDNPLYKTSRIDNYLGFYNVTGPELLERFRTHAGQM' A
#
# COMPACT_ATOMS: atom_id res chain seq x y z
N MET A 1 13.29 -7.73 -15.76
CA MET A 1 13.00 -6.29 -16.02
C MET A 1 11.54 -5.99 -15.70
N TYR A 2 11.31 -4.84 -15.09
CA TYR A 2 9.96 -4.41 -14.75
C TYR A 2 9.54 -3.28 -15.69
N ASP A 3 8.25 -3.25 -16.01
CA ASP A 3 7.72 -2.17 -16.85
C ASP A 3 7.70 -0.83 -16.11
N ILE A 4 7.38 -0.87 -14.81
CA ILE A 4 7.27 0.34 -13.98
C ILE A 4 7.88 0.07 -12.62
N ALA A 5 8.57 1.05 -12.07
CA ALA A 5 9.03 1.04 -10.69
C ALA A 5 8.27 2.12 -9.89
N VAL A 6 7.75 1.73 -8.73
CA VAL A 6 7.04 2.64 -7.84
C VAL A 6 7.91 2.85 -6.60
N ILE A 7 8.17 4.11 -6.27
CA ILE A 7 8.94 4.47 -5.09
C ILE A 7 7.97 4.86 -3.98
N GLY A 8 7.98 4.07 -2.94
CA GLY A 8 7.11 4.27 -1.79
C GLY A 8 6.09 3.16 -1.64
N GLY A 9 6.06 2.54 -0.45
CA GLY A 9 5.16 1.43 -0.13
C GLY A 9 3.94 1.83 0.68
N GLY A 10 3.58 3.12 0.70
CA GLY A 10 2.37 3.60 1.34
C GLY A 10 1.14 3.43 0.46
N PRO A 11 -0.01 3.97 0.90
CA PRO A 11 -1.28 3.78 0.16
C PRO A 11 -1.21 4.24 -1.29
N ALA A 12 -0.62 5.39 -1.57
CA ALA A 12 -0.54 5.91 -2.93
C ALA A 12 0.31 5.01 -3.83
N GLY A 13 1.47 4.58 -3.34
CA GLY A 13 2.37 3.72 -4.11
C GLY A 13 1.75 2.35 -4.37
N LEU A 14 1.14 1.75 -3.35
CA LEU A 14 0.50 0.44 -3.50
C LEU A 14 -0.73 0.52 -4.40
N SER A 15 -1.49 1.61 -4.32
CA SER A 15 -2.63 1.83 -5.22
C SER A 15 -2.16 1.94 -6.66
N ALA A 16 -1.07 2.67 -6.92
CA ALA A 16 -0.50 2.76 -8.25
C ALA A 16 -0.04 1.39 -8.76
N ALA A 17 0.59 0.60 -7.89
CA ALA A 17 1.06 -0.74 -8.25
C ALA A 17 -0.09 -1.66 -8.66
N ILE A 18 -1.20 -1.59 -7.94
CA ILE A 18 -2.40 -2.37 -8.26
C ILE A 18 -2.92 -1.99 -9.65
N GLN A 19 -2.97 -0.70 -9.96
CA GLN A 19 -3.43 -0.23 -11.28
C GLN A 19 -2.50 -0.70 -12.39
N VAL A 20 -1.20 -0.70 -12.16
CA VAL A 20 -0.23 -1.20 -13.14
C VAL A 20 -0.47 -2.69 -13.41
N ARG A 21 -0.64 -3.48 -12.35
CA ARG A 21 -0.90 -4.92 -12.49
C ARG A 21 -2.24 -5.19 -13.17
N ALA A 22 -3.25 -4.38 -12.88
CA ALA A 22 -4.57 -4.53 -13.51
C ALA A 22 -4.49 -4.36 -15.04
N ARG A 23 -3.45 -3.68 -15.53
CA ARG A 23 -3.21 -3.50 -16.96
C ARG A 23 -2.19 -4.48 -17.52
N ASN A 24 -1.92 -5.56 -16.78
CA ASN A 24 -0.99 -6.64 -17.19
C ASN A 24 0.44 -6.15 -17.40
N LYS A 25 0.86 -5.15 -16.63
CA LYS A 25 2.24 -4.67 -16.64
C LYS A 25 2.96 -5.16 -15.38
N SER A 26 4.25 -5.36 -15.48
CA SER A 26 5.06 -5.73 -14.32
C SER A 26 5.43 -4.48 -13.54
N VAL A 27 5.50 -4.60 -12.22
CA VAL A 27 5.77 -3.46 -11.35
C VAL A 27 6.70 -3.88 -10.21
N LEU A 28 7.66 -3.02 -9.90
CA LEU A 28 8.52 -3.15 -8.73
C LEU A 28 8.17 -2.02 -7.77
N VAL A 29 7.87 -2.37 -6.52
CA VAL A 29 7.62 -1.38 -5.47
C VAL A 29 8.83 -1.33 -4.56
N VAL A 30 9.43 -0.16 -4.44
CA VAL A 30 10.57 0.08 -3.55
C VAL A 30 10.06 0.86 -2.34
N SER A 31 10.17 0.27 -1.16
CA SER A 31 9.70 0.92 0.06
C SER A 31 10.76 0.83 1.16
N GLY A 32 10.71 1.79 2.08
CA GLY A 32 11.54 1.77 3.28
C GLY A 32 10.87 1.00 4.41
N ASP A 33 11.32 1.28 5.64
CA ASP A 33 10.75 0.68 6.84
C ASP A 33 9.32 1.21 7.04
N ASP A 34 8.38 0.31 7.32
CA ASP A 34 6.98 0.65 7.58
C ASP A 34 6.83 1.65 8.72
N ARG A 35 7.71 1.55 9.72
CA ARG A 35 7.65 2.41 10.90
C ARG A 35 7.91 3.89 10.58
N ASP A 36 8.52 4.17 9.44
CA ASP A 36 8.74 5.54 8.97
C ASP A 36 7.54 6.09 8.19
N ASN A 37 6.57 5.25 7.87
CA ASN A 37 5.37 5.67 7.17
C ASN A 37 4.42 6.37 8.14
N PRO A 38 3.94 7.59 7.83
CA PRO A 38 3.00 8.28 8.71
C PRO A 38 1.75 7.47 9.05
N LEU A 39 1.27 6.64 8.13
CA LEU A 39 0.13 5.77 8.37
C LEU A 39 0.40 4.77 9.49
N TYR A 40 1.62 4.24 9.57
CA TYR A 40 1.99 3.28 10.60
C TYR A 40 1.81 3.86 12.02
N LYS A 41 2.03 5.17 12.17
CA LYS A 41 1.97 5.85 13.47
C LYS A 41 0.56 6.23 13.89
N THR A 42 -0.43 6.03 13.04
CA THR A 42 -1.81 6.38 13.32
C THR A 42 -2.46 5.31 14.19
N SER A 43 -2.94 5.71 15.36
CA SER A 43 -3.50 4.75 16.33
C SER A 43 -4.91 4.29 15.98
N ARG A 44 -5.64 5.10 15.22
CA ARG A 44 -7.03 4.77 14.87
C ARG A 44 -7.43 5.48 13.58
N ILE A 45 -8.05 4.73 12.69
CA ILE A 45 -8.60 5.23 11.45
C ILE A 45 -10.05 4.76 11.36
N ASP A 46 -10.98 5.69 11.23
CA ASP A 46 -12.42 5.38 11.17
C ASP A 46 -13.13 6.04 10.00
N ASN A 47 -12.40 6.78 9.18
CA ASN A 47 -12.96 7.51 8.03
C ASN A 47 -12.45 7.00 6.69
N TYR A 48 -11.84 5.82 6.67
CA TYR A 48 -11.40 5.20 5.41
C TYR A 48 -12.48 4.23 4.95
N LEU A 49 -13.02 4.46 3.77
CA LEU A 49 -14.13 3.66 3.25
C LEU A 49 -13.76 2.16 3.24
N GLY A 50 -14.60 1.34 3.82
CA GLY A 50 -14.36 -0.08 3.95
C GLY A 50 -13.71 -0.50 5.26
N PHE A 51 -13.20 0.45 6.04
CA PHE A 51 -12.53 0.17 7.31
C PHE A 51 -12.99 1.16 8.38
N TYR A 52 -13.49 0.60 9.46
CA TYR A 52 -13.89 1.38 10.62
C TYR A 52 -13.08 0.94 11.83
N ASN A 53 -12.52 1.89 12.55
CA ASN A 53 -11.80 1.61 13.81
C ASN A 53 -10.60 0.67 13.60
N VAL A 54 -9.84 0.88 12.55
CA VAL A 54 -8.63 0.11 12.25
C VAL A 54 -7.40 0.95 12.64
N THR A 55 -6.31 0.29 13.05
CA THR A 55 -5.05 0.99 13.30
C THR A 55 -4.31 1.23 12.00
N GLY A 56 -3.38 2.21 12.02
CA GLY A 56 -2.53 2.46 10.84
C GLY A 56 -1.74 1.23 10.40
N PRO A 57 -1.05 0.53 11.35
CA PRO A 57 -0.33 -0.70 10.98
C PRO A 57 -1.22 -1.78 10.37
N GLU A 58 -2.43 -1.98 10.90
CA GLU A 58 -3.36 -2.96 10.36
C GLU A 58 -3.80 -2.58 8.93
N LEU A 59 -4.10 -1.29 8.71
CA LEU A 59 -4.52 -0.83 7.40
C LEU A 59 -3.39 -0.98 6.38
N LEU A 60 -2.16 -0.64 6.77
CA LEU A 60 -0.99 -0.78 5.90
C LEU A 60 -0.76 -2.24 5.51
N GLU A 61 -0.93 -3.15 6.46
CA GLU A 61 -0.80 -4.58 6.19
C GLU A 61 -1.87 -5.06 5.21
N ARG A 62 -3.10 -4.57 5.34
CA ARG A 62 -4.18 -4.89 4.41
C ARG A 62 -3.87 -4.42 3.00
N PHE A 63 -3.32 -3.22 2.87
CA PHE A 63 -2.92 -2.69 1.57
C PHE A 63 -1.84 -3.56 0.93
N ARG A 64 -0.85 -3.98 1.72
CA ARG A 64 0.24 -4.83 1.22
C ARG A 64 -0.25 -6.21 0.82
N THR A 65 -1.14 -6.79 1.61
CA THR A 65 -1.73 -8.09 1.28
C THR A 65 -2.50 -8.00 -0.02
N HIS A 66 -3.30 -6.95 -0.20
CA HIS A 66 -4.06 -6.75 -1.43
C HIS A 66 -3.11 -6.62 -2.63
N ALA A 67 -2.11 -5.76 -2.53
CA ALA A 67 -1.15 -5.57 -3.62
C ALA A 67 -0.42 -6.87 -3.96
N GLY A 68 -0.06 -7.65 -2.94
CA GLY A 68 0.62 -8.92 -3.12
C GLY A 68 -0.21 -9.99 -3.83
N GLN A 69 -1.53 -9.87 -3.77
CA GLN A 69 -2.44 -10.80 -4.46
C GLN A 69 -2.58 -10.48 -5.95
N MET A 70 -2.15 -9.32 -6.36
CA MET A 70 -2.19 -8.93 -7.76
C MET A 70 -0.93 -9.41 -8.50
#